data_6d6f9919fd01f9167150b1f5faa33370
#
_entry.id   6d6f9919fd01f9167150b1f5faa33370
#
_cell.length_a   1.000
_cell.length_b   1.000
_cell.length_c   1.000
_cell.angle_alpha   90.00
_cell.angle_beta   90.00
_cell.angle_gamma   90.00
#
_symmetry.space_group_name_H-M   'P 1'
#
loop_
_entity.id
_entity.type
_entity.pdbx_description
1 polymer ?
#
loop_
_entity_poly.entity_id
_entity_poly.type
_entity_poly.pdbx_seq_one_letter_code
_entity_poly.pdbx_strand_id
1 'polypeptide(L)'
;INKLQNNSGNPSFNNMLADCRSQADELVRVDFLKHAQSQGAYGEHLSDISDFRAAYQRAKESPRTYVIVVDIDSSKWSSCDCWWDVGLPEVVREDVDEAQVTAMNAGRVHQRRGL
;
A
#
# COMPACT_ATOMS: atom_id res chain seq x y z
N ILE A 1 1.99 0.95 5.61
CA ILE A 1 2.63 1.74 6.68
C ILE A 1 2.40 3.23 6.45
N ASN A 2 2.80 3.78 5.31
CA ASN A 2 2.69 5.22 5.01
C ASN A 2 1.28 5.80 5.26
N LYS A 3 0.22 5.12 4.80
CA LYS A 3 -1.15 5.56 5.03
C LYS A 3 -1.50 5.60 6.52
N LEU A 4 -1.08 4.60 7.30
CA LEU A 4 -1.32 4.58 8.75
C LEU A 4 -0.64 5.75 9.45
N GLN A 5 0.60 6.06 9.03
CA GLN A 5 1.33 7.22 9.56
C GLN A 5 0.64 8.54 9.22
N ASN A 6 0.26 8.72 7.96
CA ASN A 6 -0.40 9.95 7.51
C ASN A 6 -1.78 10.13 8.16
N ASN A 7 -2.56 9.06 8.34
CA ASN A 7 -3.84 9.12 9.04
C ASN A 7 -3.68 9.50 10.52
N SER A 8 -2.50 9.26 11.09
CA SER A 8 -2.15 9.67 12.45
C SER A 8 -1.51 11.06 12.51
N GLY A 9 -1.47 11.80 11.40
CA GLY A 9 -0.87 13.13 11.31
C GLY A 9 0.65 13.14 11.18
N ASN A 10 1.28 11.98 10.96
CA ASN A 10 2.74 11.90 10.78
C ASN A 10 3.11 12.06 9.30
N PRO A 11 4.30 12.59 9.00
CA PRO A 11 4.84 12.62 7.63
C PRO A 11 5.19 11.20 7.13
N SER A 12 5.46 11.08 5.85
CA SER A 12 5.71 9.78 5.18
C SER A 12 6.99 9.04 5.61
N PHE A 13 7.93 9.68 6.27
CA PHE A 13 9.19 9.10 6.78
C PHE A 13 9.93 8.21 5.76
N ASN A 14 9.99 8.62 4.50
CA ASN A 14 10.64 7.88 3.40
C ASN A 14 10.09 6.45 3.18
N ASN A 15 8.82 6.22 3.47
CA ASN A 15 8.17 4.92 3.27
C ASN A 15 7.62 4.72 1.85
N MET A 16 7.66 5.75 1.01
CA MET A 16 7.23 5.67 -0.37
C MET A 16 8.45 5.52 -1.29
N LEU A 17 8.31 4.67 -2.32
CA LEU A 17 9.35 4.57 -3.36
C LEU A 17 9.64 5.92 -4.02
N ALA A 18 8.63 6.79 -4.11
CA ALA A 18 8.78 8.15 -4.62
C ALA A 18 9.74 9.01 -3.78
N ASP A 19 9.89 8.70 -2.49
CA ASP A 19 10.80 9.41 -1.58
C ASP A 19 12.22 8.85 -1.65
N CYS A 20 12.37 7.62 -2.17
CA CYS A 20 13.66 6.98 -2.39
C CYS A 20 14.30 7.52 -3.67
N ARG A 21 14.86 8.71 -3.59
CA ARG A 21 15.55 9.33 -4.73
C ARG A 21 16.89 8.67 -4.95
N SER A 22 16.99 7.86 -6.00
CA SER A 22 18.27 7.65 -6.66
C SER A 22 18.65 8.93 -7.41
N GLN A 23 19.89 9.10 -7.82
CA GLN A 23 20.39 10.31 -8.49
C GLN A 23 19.70 10.65 -9.83
N ALA A 24 18.78 9.82 -10.30
CA ALA A 24 17.92 10.07 -11.44
C ALA A 24 16.58 10.59 -10.94
N ASP A 25 16.10 11.70 -11.48
CA ASP A 25 14.79 12.31 -11.17
C ASP A 25 13.57 11.41 -11.53
N GLU A 26 13.79 10.14 -11.83
CA GLU A 26 12.78 9.19 -12.22
C GLU A 26 12.27 8.39 -11.04
N LEU A 27 10.94 8.23 -10.99
CA LEU A 27 10.27 7.36 -10.05
C LEU A 27 10.71 5.91 -10.26
N VAL A 28 11.32 5.30 -9.27
CA VAL A 28 11.70 3.88 -9.33
C VAL A 28 10.43 3.03 -9.37
N ARG A 29 10.23 2.32 -10.48
CA ARG A 29 9.15 1.34 -10.61
C ARG A 29 9.73 -0.06 -10.48
N VAL A 30 9.15 -0.85 -9.59
CA VAL A 30 9.50 -2.26 -9.44
C VAL A 30 8.71 -3.07 -10.46
N ASP A 31 9.42 -3.79 -11.35
CA ASP A 31 8.81 -4.74 -12.25
C ASP A 31 8.62 -6.09 -11.52
N PHE A 32 7.47 -6.25 -10.89
CA PHE A 32 7.15 -7.45 -10.13
C PHE A 32 7.07 -8.71 -11.00
N LEU A 33 6.71 -8.57 -12.27
CA LEU A 33 6.68 -9.71 -13.20
C LEU A 33 8.10 -10.22 -13.47
N LYS A 34 9.02 -9.34 -13.84
CA LYS A 34 10.42 -9.73 -14.03
C LYS A 34 11.04 -10.25 -12.74
N HIS A 35 10.69 -9.67 -11.61
CA HIS A 35 11.16 -10.15 -10.31
C HIS A 35 10.73 -11.60 -10.07
N ALA A 36 9.46 -11.92 -10.27
CA ALA A 36 8.95 -13.28 -10.14
C ALA A 36 9.59 -14.25 -11.15
N GLN A 37 9.74 -13.83 -12.41
CA GLN A 37 10.36 -14.61 -13.46
C GLN A 37 11.83 -14.93 -13.18
N SER A 38 12.57 -13.99 -12.57
CA SER A 38 13.96 -14.21 -12.17
C SER A 38 14.12 -15.31 -11.12
N GLN A 39 13.04 -15.60 -10.36
CA GLN A 39 12.97 -16.68 -9.38
C GLN A 39 12.41 -17.99 -9.98
N GLY A 40 12.19 -18.04 -11.30
CA GLY A 40 11.71 -19.22 -12.00
C GLY A 40 10.20 -19.37 -12.07
N ALA A 41 9.42 -18.38 -11.65
CA ALA A 41 7.99 -18.37 -11.85
C ALA A 41 7.60 -18.05 -13.29
N TYR A 42 6.43 -18.54 -13.72
CA TYR A 42 5.73 -17.99 -14.87
C TYR A 42 4.86 -16.81 -14.44
N GLY A 43 4.36 -16.04 -15.39
CA GLY A 43 3.43 -14.98 -15.05
C GLY A 43 3.12 -14.04 -16.19
N GLU A 44 2.19 -13.17 -15.92
CA GLU A 44 1.72 -12.13 -16.84
C GLU A 44 1.34 -10.85 -16.09
N HIS A 45 1.39 -9.74 -16.80
CA HIS A 45 0.91 -8.45 -16.31
C HIS A 45 -0.40 -8.12 -17.02
N LEU A 46 -1.44 -7.82 -16.25
CA LEU A 46 -2.75 -7.47 -16.77
C LEU A 46 -2.91 -5.95 -16.85
N SER A 47 -3.28 -5.48 -18.04
CA SER A 47 -3.62 -4.08 -18.26
C SER A 47 -5.06 -3.76 -17.89
N ASP A 48 -5.93 -4.79 -17.86
CA ASP A 48 -7.33 -4.67 -17.50
C ASP A 48 -7.75 -5.81 -16.58
N ILE A 49 -8.49 -5.48 -15.55
CA ILE A 49 -9.00 -6.45 -14.57
C ILE A 49 -10.00 -7.44 -15.18
N SER A 50 -10.65 -7.10 -16.28
CA SER A 50 -11.57 -8.00 -16.99
C SER A 50 -10.88 -9.28 -17.47
N ASP A 51 -9.56 -9.23 -17.73
CA ASP A 51 -8.75 -10.36 -18.17
C ASP A 51 -8.37 -11.30 -17.03
N PHE A 52 -8.64 -10.92 -15.78
CA PHE A 52 -8.22 -11.67 -14.59
C PHE A 52 -8.72 -13.12 -14.60
N ARG A 53 -9.98 -13.34 -15.03
CA ARG A 53 -10.54 -14.71 -15.07
C ARG A 53 -9.75 -15.62 -16.01
N ALA A 54 -9.39 -15.12 -17.19
CA ALA A 54 -8.62 -15.88 -18.16
C ALA A 54 -7.18 -16.15 -17.68
N ALA A 55 -6.55 -15.14 -17.07
CA ALA A 55 -5.24 -15.26 -16.46
C ALA A 55 -5.23 -16.28 -15.31
N TYR A 56 -6.27 -16.27 -14.48
CA TYR A 56 -6.42 -17.22 -13.39
C TYR A 56 -6.56 -18.67 -13.89
N GLN A 57 -7.27 -18.90 -15.01
CA GLN A 57 -7.33 -20.25 -15.60
C GLN A 57 -5.95 -20.69 -16.11
N ARG A 58 -5.21 -19.82 -16.81
CA ARG A 58 -3.84 -20.11 -17.21
C ARG A 58 -2.94 -20.44 -16.02
N ALA A 59 -3.09 -19.67 -14.92
CA ALA A 59 -2.35 -19.93 -13.70
C ALA A 59 -2.65 -21.31 -13.10
N LYS A 60 -3.90 -21.75 -13.12
CA LYS A 60 -4.30 -23.08 -12.62
C LYS A 60 -3.73 -24.23 -13.46
N GLU A 61 -3.53 -24.02 -14.75
CA GLU A 61 -2.99 -25.01 -15.68
C GLU A 61 -1.45 -25.00 -15.71
N SER A 62 -0.84 -24.02 -15.05
CA SER A 62 0.61 -23.87 -15.03
C SER A 62 1.28 -24.99 -14.23
N PRO A 63 2.36 -25.61 -14.74
CA PRO A 63 3.13 -26.62 -14.03
C PRO A 63 4.07 -26.01 -12.96
N ARG A 64 4.13 -24.69 -12.86
CA ARG A 64 4.98 -23.94 -11.92
C ARG A 64 4.17 -22.85 -11.23
N THR A 65 4.77 -22.24 -10.20
CA THR A 65 4.27 -20.99 -9.63
C THR A 65 3.97 -19.99 -10.73
N TYR A 66 2.79 -19.44 -10.70
CA TYR A 66 2.33 -18.45 -11.67
C TYR A 66 1.97 -17.17 -10.95
N VAL A 67 2.47 -16.05 -11.41
CA VAL A 67 2.26 -14.73 -10.80
C VAL A 67 1.46 -13.85 -11.77
N ILE A 68 0.31 -13.40 -11.31
CA ILE A 68 -0.50 -12.43 -12.04
C ILE A 68 -0.27 -11.06 -11.41
N VAL A 69 0.30 -10.15 -12.18
CA VAL A 69 0.55 -8.77 -11.74
C VAL A 69 -0.57 -7.88 -12.25
N VAL A 70 -1.13 -7.09 -11.34
CA VAL A 70 -2.21 -6.14 -11.65
C VAL A 70 -1.84 -4.80 -11.05
N ASP A 71 -1.88 -3.75 -11.85
CA ASP A 71 -1.72 -2.39 -11.32
C ASP A 71 -2.98 -1.95 -10.60
N ILE A 72 -2.80 -1.36 -9.43
CA ILE A 72 -3.88 -0.83 -8.60
C ILE A 72 -3.72 0.67 -8.40
N ASP A 73 -4.82 1.35 -8.20
CA ASP A 73 -4.81 2.74 -7.77
C ASP A 73 -4.51 2.81 -6.27
N SER A 74 -3.29 3.14 -5.91
CA SER A 74 -2.84 3.22 -4.53
C SER A 74 -3.49 4.35 -3.71
N SER A 75 -4.21 5.26 -4.37
CA SER A 75 -4.95 6.35 -3.70
C SER A 75 -6.33 5.90 -3.22
N LYS A 76 -6.88 4.82 -3.77
CA LYS A 76 -8.20 4.30 -3.44
C LYS A 76 -8.12 3.14 -2.46
N TRP A 77 -8.80 3.30 -1.35
CA TRP A 77 -8.83 2.30 -0.28
C TRP A 77 -10.27 1.90 0.06
N SER A 78 -10.41 0.71 0.62
CA SER A 78 -11.69 0.31 1.19
C SER A 78 -12.04 1.16 2.42
N SER A 79 -13.33 1.35 2.68
CA SER A 79 -13.83 2.12 3.82
C SER A 79 -13.75 1.37 5.17
N CYS A 80 -13.22 0.16 5.20
CA CYS A 80 -13.20 -0.69 6.42
C CYS A 80 -11.91 -0.53 7.21
N ASP A 81 -11.39 0.67 7.37
CA ASP A 81 -10.23 0.90 8.20
C ASP A 81 -10.61 0.83 9.69
N CYS A 82 -9.90 -0.02 10.41
CA CYS A 82 -9.92 0.05 11.86
C CYS A 82 -9.05 1.22 12.32
N TRP A 83 -9.53 1.97 13.28
CA TRP A 83 -8.69 2.89 14.02
C TRP A 83 -7.79 2.07 14.96
N TRP A 84 -6.52 2.08 14.68
CA TRP A 84 -5.56 1.45 15.58
C TRP A 84 -5.16 2.47 16.63
N ASP A 85 -4.97 1.99 17.85
CA ASP A 85 -4.43 2.82 18.93
C ASP A 85 -2.92 3.00 18.73
N VAL A 86 -2.57 3.80 17.74
CA VAL A 86 -1.19 4.16 17.45
C VAL A 86 -0.83 5.31 18.38
N GLY A 87 0.22 5.17 19.15
CA GLY A 87 0.73 6.26 19.97
C GLY A 87 1.06 7.47 19.10
N LEU A 88 0.48 8.62 19.44
CA LEU A 88 0.92 9.89 18.88
C LEU A 88 2.24 10.28 19.55
N PRO A 89 3.19 10.89 18.82
CA PRO A 89 4.37 11.46 19.45
C PRO A 89 3.95 12.52 20.47
N GLU A 90 4.54 12.48 21.66
CA GLU A 90 4.27 13.47 22.71
C GLU A 90 4.68 14.88 22.28
N VAL A 91 5.69 14.97 21.44
CA VAL A 91 6.17 16.21 20.84
C VAL A 91 5.73 16.25 19.39
N VAL A 92 4.74 17.08 19.11
CA VAL A 92 4.25 17.32 17.75
C VAL A 92 5.26 18.24 17.04
N ARG A 93 5.77 17.78 15.91
CA ARG A 93 6.65 18.60 15.05
C ARG A 93 5.79 19.56 14.21
N GLU A 94 6.40 20.63 13.74
CA GLU A 94 5.72 21.64 12.90
C GLU A 94 5.14 21.06 11.58
N ASP A 95 5.65 19.89 11.15
CA ASP A 95 5.22 19.20 9.93
C ASP A 95 4.05 18.21 10.16
N VAL A 96 3.52 18.13 11.37
CA VAL A 96 2.36 17.28 11.67
C VAL A 96 1.07 17.99 11.34
N ASP A 97 0.21 17.32 10.58
CA ASP A 97 -1.12 17.84 10.23
C ASP A 97 -2.07 17.74 11.45
N GLU A 98 -2.30 18.89 12.11
CA GLU A 98 -3.21 18.98 13.27
C GLU A 98 -4.64 18.53 12.95
N ALA A 99 -5.10 18.70 11.71
CA ALA A 99 -6.43 18.24 11.31
C ALA A 99 -6.49 16.70 11.33
N GLN A 100 -5.43 16.02 10.92
CA GLN A 100 -5.34 14.55 10.96
C GLN A 100 -5.29 14.05 12.41
N VAL A 101 -4.53 14.71 13.27
CA VAL A 101 -4.48 14.39 14.71
C VAL A 101 -5.85 14.53 15.35
N THR A 102 -6.57 15.61 15.05
CA THR A 102 -7.93 15.86 15.53
C THR A 102 -8.89 14.77 15.03
N ALA A 103 -8.84 14.44 13.74
CA ALA A 103 -9.67 13.39 13.14
C ALA A 103 -9.38 12.01 13.76
N MET A 104 -8.12 11.70 14.02
CA MET A 104 -7.73 10.46 14.68
C MET A 104 -8.29 10.36 16.09
N ASN A 105 -8.15 11.41 16.87
CA ASN A 105 -8.67 11.45 18.24
C ASN A 105 -10.21 11.34 18.28
N ALA A 106 -10.91 11.98 17.34
CA ALA A 106 -12.36 11.84 17.19
C ALA A 106 -12.76 10.41 16.82
N GLY A 107 -12.02 9.76 15.92
CA GLY A 107 -12.24 8.36 15.55
C GLY A 107 -12.05 7.39 16.72
N ARG A 108 -11.05 7.62 17.57
CA ARG A 108 -10.79 6.79 18.76
C ARG A 108 -11.97 6.77 19.76
N VAL A 109 -12.74 7.85 19.86
CA VAL A 109 -13.91 7.91 20.74
C VAL A 109 -14.99 6.90 20.31
N HIS A 110 -15.10 6.64 19.00
CA HIS A 110 -16.09 5.73 18.44
C HIS A 110 -15.59 4.30 18.27
N GLN A 111 -14.33 4.06 18.58
CA GLN A 111 -13.75 2.73 18.44
C GLN A 111 -14.39 1.76 19.43
N ARG A 112 -14.85 0.61 18.94
CA ARG A 112 -15.27 -0.48 19.80
C ARG A 112 -14.07 -0.98 20.60
N ARG A 113 -14.11 -0.80 21.91
CA ARG A 113 -13.16 -1.48 22.80
C ARG A 113 -13.61 -2.94 22.86
N GLY A 114 -12.74 -3.86 22.48
CA GLY A 114 -12.98 -5.28 22.70
C GLY A 114 -13.18 -5.52 24.21
N LEU A 115 -14.18 -6.31 24.52
CA LEU A 115 -14.43 -6.80 25.87
C LEU A 115 -13.42 -7.90 26.18
#